data_9138cc282427c641d71069bd44df24e6
#
_entry.id   9138cc282427c641d71069bd44df24e6
#
_cell.length_a   1.000
_cell.length_b   1.000
_cell.length_c   1.000
_cell.angle_alpha   90.00
_cell.angle_beta   90.00
_cell.angle_gamma   90.00
#
_symmetry.space_group_name_H-M   'P 1'
#
loop_
_entity.id
_entity.type
_entity.pdbx_description
1 polymer ?
#
loop_
_entity_poly.entity_id
_entity_poly.type
_entity_poly.pdbx_seq_one_letter_code
_entity_poly.pdbx_strand_id
1 'polypeptide(L)'
;MIFALAGNQNCGKTTLFNQLTGSNQHVGNFPGVTVDQKSGPVRGQKDCSVVDLPGIYSLRPYTAEEIVTRDFILKSKPDGIINIVDATNLERNLYLTLQLLTLRVPTVLALNMMDELTGNGGSIDTDRLSQQLG
;
A
#
# COMPACT_ATOMS: atom_id res chain seq x y z
N MET A 1 -14.31 2.78 -8.82
CA MET A 1 -13.30 3.34 -7.89
C MET A 1 -12.02 2.51 -7.97
N ILE A 2 -10.89 3.18 -7.99
CA ILE A 2 -9.58 2.54 -8.05
C ILE A 2 -8.83 2.85 -6.77
N PHE A 3 -8.33 1.79 -6.11
CA PHE A 3 -7.50 1.91 -4.92
C PHE A 3 -6.10 1.38 -5.21
N ALA A 4 -5.10 2.03 -4.68
CA ALA A 4 -3.72 1.61 -4.82
C ALA A 4 -3.23 0.99 -3.51
N LEU A 5 -2.60 -0.18 -3.59
CA LEU A 5 -1.94 -0.80 -2.45
C LEU A 5 -0.48 -0.36 -2.43
N ALA A 6 -0.06 0.27 -1.36
CA ALA A 6 1.30 0.74 -1.18
C ALA A 6 1.87 0.23 0.14
N GLY A 7 3.15 -0.07 0.16
CA GLY A 7 3.80 -0.53 1.37
C GLY A 7 5.25 -0.92 1.11
N ASN A 8 5.97 -1.18 2.20
CA ASN A 8 7.34 -1.67 2.10
C ASN A 8 7.35 -3.11 1.60
N GLN A 9 8.51 -3.54 1.13
CA GLN A 9 8.70 -4.95 0.79
C GLN A 9 8.50 -5.81 2.04
N ASN A 10 7.88 -6.97 1.84
CA ASN A 10 7.64 -7.95 2.91
C ASN A 10 6.70 -7.46 4.04
N CYS A 11 5.85 -6.48 3.75
CA CYS A 11 4.85 -6.00 4.73
C CYS A 11 3.53 -6.77 4.71
N GLY A 12 3.42 -7.79 3.83
CA GLY A 12 2.17 -8.54 3.67
C GLY A 12 1.24 -7.99 2.61
N LYS A 13 1.70 -7.08 1.79
CA LYS A 13 0.91 -6.42 0.74
C LYS A 13 0.34 -7.43 -0.26
N THR A 14 1.15 -8.38 -0.71
CA THR A 14 0.71 -9.41 -1.66
C THR A 14 -0.41 -10.28 -1.08
N THR A 15 -0.31 -10.64 0.19
CA THR A 15 -1.33 -11.41 0.87
C THR A 15 -2.66 -10.67 0.90
N LEU A 16 -2.64 -9.39 1.27
CA LEU A 16 -3.85 -8.58 1.28
C LEU A 16 -4.42 -8.42 -0.13
N PHE A 17 -3.58 -8.19 -1.12
CA PHE A 17 -4.02 -8.07 -2.52
C PHE A 17 -4.74 -9.34 -2.96
N ASN A 18 -4.18 -10.51 -2.66
CA ASN A 18 -4.79 -11.78 -3.01
C ASN A 18 -6.14 -11.99 -2.30
N GLN A 19 -6.26 -11.56 -1.05
CA GLN A 19 -7.51 -11.64 -0.32
C GLN A 19 -8.58 -10.71 -0.89
N LEU A 20 -8.20 -9.52 -1.32
CA LEU A 20 -9.13 -8.54 -1.89
C LEU A 20 -9.63 -8.95 -3.26
N THR A 21 -8.77 -9.52 -4.10
CA THR A 21 -9.12 -9.83 -5.48
C THR A 21 -9.58 -11.28 -5.69
N GLY A 22 -9.30 -12.15 -4.73
CA GLY A 22 -9.48 -13.59 -4.92
C GLY A 22 -8.52 -14.08 -6.01
N SER A 23 -9.05 -14.81 -7.00
CA SER A 23 -8.24 -15.31 -8.11
C SER A 23 -8.33 -14.43 -9.37
N ASN A 24 -9.06 -13.33 -9.32
CA ASN A 24 -9.30 -12.47 -10.48
C ASN A 24 -8.25 -11.36 -10.55
N GLN A 25 -7.08 -11.70 -11.06
CA GLN A 25 -5.97 -10.76 -11.17
C GLN A 25 -5.51 -10.62 -12.61
N HIS A 26 -5.17 -9.41 -13.00
CA HIS A 26 -4.51 -9.12 -14.27
C HIS A 26 -3.05 -8.75 -14.00
N VAL A 27 -2.15 -9.36 -14.75
CA VAL A 27 -0.71 -9.12 -14.60
C VAL A 27 -0.20 -8.52 -15.90
N GLY A 28 0.56 -7.44 -15.78
CA GLY A 28 1.21 -6.78 -16.91
C GLY A 28 2.38 -5.96 -16.41
N ASN A 29 2.80 -5.00 -17.22
CA ASN A 29 3.84 -4.06 -16.79
C ASN A 29 3.27 -2.65 -16.75
N PHE A 30 3.84 -1.81 -15.88
CA PHE A 30 3.54 -0.38 -15.93
C PHE A 30 4.06 0.19 -17.27
N PRO A 31 3.39 1.21 -17.83
CA PRO A 31 3.77 1.74 -19.13
C PRO A 31 5.24 2.16 -19.20
N GLY A 32 5.94 1.66 -20.24
CA GLY A 32 7.31 2.05 -20.53
C GLY A 32 8.39 1.45 -19.66
N VAL A 33 8.06 0.54 -18.74
CA VAL A 33 9.04 -0.07 -17.83
C VAL A 33 8.77 -1.57 -17.67
N THR A 34 9.73 -2.28 -17.09
CA THR A 34 9.63 -3.72 -16.86
C THR A 34 9.12 -4.06 -15.45
N VAL A 35 8.57 -3.08 -14.73
CA VAL A 35 8.01 -3.28 -13.40
C VAL A 35 6.62 -3.90 -13.51
N ASP A 36 6.39 -4.97 -12.76
CA ASP A 36 5.12 -5.70 -12.80
C ASP A 36 3.97 -4.86 -12.26
N GLN A 37 2.85 -4.87 -12.99
CA GLN A 37 1.60 -4.28 -12.55
C GLN A 37 0.58 -5.40 -12.33
N LYS A 38 0.09 -5.54 -11.12
CA LYS A 38 -0.99 -6.46 -10.78
C LYS A 38 -2.22 -5.65 -10.39
N SER A 39 -3.36 -6.02 -10.96
CA SER A 39 -4.61 -5.34 -10.66
C SER A 39 -5.76 -6.34 -10.73
N GLY A 40 -6.87 -5.98 -10.13
CA GLY A 40 -8.06 -6.82 -10.18
C GLY A 40 -9.23 -6.17 -9.48
N PRO A 41 -10.45 -6.67 -9.72
CA PRO A 41 -11.63 -6.18 -9.03
C PRO A 41 -11.61 -6.63 -7.57
N VAL A 42 -12.14 -5.78 -6.68
CA VAL A 42 -12.30 -6.16 -5.28
C VAL A 42 -13.46 -7.13 -5.18
N ARG A 43 -13.22 -8.27 -4.53
CA ARG A 43 -14.24 -9.32 -4.38
C ARG A 43 -15.43 -8.79 -3.59
N GLY A 44 -16.63 -8.94 -4.15
CA GLY A 44 -17.84 -8.45 -3.53
C GLY A 44 -18.16 -6.97 -3.80
N GLN A 45 -17.28 -6.24 -4.48
CA GLN A 45 -17.44 -4.82 -4.79
C GLN A 45 -17.19 -4.61 -6.29
N LYS A 46 -18.24 -4.70 -7.10
CA LYS A 46 -18.10 -4.68 -8.57
C LYS A 46 -17.50 -3.38 -9.11
N ASP A 47 -17.75 -2.26 -8.43
CA ASP A 47 -17.31 -0.95 -8.89
C ASP A 47 -15.92 -0.57 -8.37
N CYS A 48 -15.29 -1.45 -7.60
CA CYS A 48 -13.98 -1.20 -7.01
C CYS A 48 -12.94 -2.12 -7.60
N SER A 49 -11.78 -1.56 -7.92
CA SER A 49 -10.61 -2.33 -8.32
C SER A 49 -9.41 -1.87 -7.50
N VAL A 50 -8.42 -2.74 -7.40
CA VAL A 50 -7.19 -2.44 -6.66
C VAL A 50 -5.99 -2.70 -7.56
N VAL A 51 -5.00 -1.82 -7.47
CA VAL A 51 -3.72 -1.95 -8.15
C VAL A 51 -2.65 -2.18 -7.12
N ASP A 52 -1.87 -3.25 -7.29
CA ASP A 52 -0.76 -3.57 -6.40
C ASP A 52 0.47 -2.82 -6.88
N LEU A 53 0.88 -1.81 -6.12
CA LEU A 53 2.10 -1.05 -6.43
C LEU A 53 3.34 -1.82 -5.95
N PRO A 54 4.52 -1.57 -6.56
CA PRO A 54 5.75 -2.20 -6.10
C PRO A 54 6.04 -1.91 -4.63
N GLY A 55 6.67 -2.85 -3.95
CA GLY A 55 7.13 -2.63 -2.58
C GLY A 55 8.28 -1.64 -2.56
N ILE A 56 8.13 -0.54 -1.81
CA ILE A 56 9.12 0.53 -1.73
C ILE A 56 9.22 1.01 -0.29
N TYR A 57 10.34 1.67 0.03
CA TYR A 57 10.56 2.25 1.36
C TYR A 57 10.34 3.76 1.39
N SER A 58 10.34 4.40 0.23
CA SER A 58 10.15 5.84 0.11
C SER A 58 9.67 6.20 -1.29
N LEU A 59 9.24 7.44 -1.48
CA LEU A 59 8.84 7.96 -2.81
C LEU A 59 9.98 8.73 -3.50
N ARG A 60 11.20 8.57 -3.03
CA ARG A 60 12.35 9.19 -3.69
C ARG A 60 12.59 8.53 -5.05
N PRO A 61 12.83 9.30 -6.13
CA PRO A 61 12.90 8.73 -7.48
C PRO A 61 14.26 8.12 -7.79
N TYR A 62 14.72 7.16 -6.99
CA TYR A 62 16.01 6.51 -7.19
C TYR A 62 15.93 5.20 -7.95
N THR A 63 14.83 4.46 -7.81
CA THR A 63 14.64 3.18 -8.49
C THR A 63 13.44 3.25 -9.41
N ALA A 64 13.36 2.28 -10.35
CA ALA A 64 12.21 2.19 -11.26
C ALA A 64 10.91 1.99 -10.47
N GLU A 65 10.95 1.18 -9.41
CA GLU A 65 9.80 0.90 -8.56
C GLU A 65 9.29 2.16 -7.86
N GLU A 66 10.19 2.99 -7.34
CA GLU A 66 9.82 4.23 -6.68
C GLU A 66 9.22 5.23 -7.66
N ILE A 67 9.82 5.36 -8.83
CA ILE A 67 9.33 6.25 -9.89
C ILE A 67 7.94 5.80 -10.36
N VAL A 68 7.75 4.52 -10.59
CA VAL A 68 6.47 3.94 -11.03
C VAL A 68 5.37 4.22 -10.01
N THR A 69 5.65 3.99 -8.73
CA THR A 69 4.67 4.21 -7.67
C THR A 69 4.26 5.67 -7.60
N ARG A 70 5.23 6.57 -7.59
CA ARG A 70 4.97 8.00 -7.53
C ARG A 70 4.18 8.48 -8.75
N ASP A 71 4.60 8.06 -9.94
CA ASP A 71 3.93 8.46 -11.18
C ASP A 71 2.50 7.93 -11.24
N PHE A 72 2.27 6.70 -10.80
CA PHE A 72 0.92 6.14 -10.77
C PHE A 72 0.00 6.98 -9.88
N ILE A 73 0.45 7.32 -8.69
CA ILE A 73 -0.38 8.09 -7.75
C ILE A 73 -0.66 9.49 -8.30
N LEU A 74 0.34 10.14 -8.87
CA LEU A 74 0.19 11.52 -9.35
C LEU A 74 -0.57 11.61 -10.67
N LYS A 75 -0.39 10.66 -11.58
CA LYS A 75 -0.99 10.73 -12.92
C LYS A 75 -2.31 10.00 -13.03
N SER A 76 -2.41 8.81 -12.44
CA SER A 76 -3.64 8.01 -12.50
C SER A 76 -4.67 8.42 -11.44
N LYS A 77 -4.25 9.15 -10.42
CA LYS A 77 -5.12 9.70 -9.38
C LYS A 77 -6.09 8.67 -8.82
N PRO A 78 -5.60 7.63 -8.13
CA PRO A 78 -6.52 6.66 -7.53
C PRO A 78 -7.46 7.33 -6.55
N ASP A 79 -8.64 6.75 -6.37
CA ASP A 79 -9.62 7.27 -5.42
C ASP A 79 -9.16 7.17 -3.97
N GLY A 80 -8.28 6.22 -3.69
CA GLY A 80 -7.70 6.08 -2.36
C GLY A 80 -6.45 5.21 -2.39
N ILE A 81 -5.68 5.30 -1.32
CA ILE A 81 -4.49 4.50 -1.10
C ILE A 81 -4.71 3.63 0.14
N ILE A 82 -4.44 2.34 0.03
CA ILE A 82 -4.37 1.44 1.17
C ILE A 82 -2.90 1.23 1.47
N ASN A 83 -2.41 1.86 2.52
CA ASN A 83 -1.01 1.77 2.91
C ASN A 83 -0.85 0.65 3.94
N ILE A 84 -0.19 -0.43 3.55
CA ILE A 84 0.01 -1.58 4.41
C ILE A 84 1.32 -1.38 5.18
N VAL A 85 1.22 -1.46 6.50
CA VAL A 85 2.32 -1.19 7.42
C VAL A 85 2.55 -2.43 8.28
N ASP A 86 3.81 -2.85 8.38
CA ASP A 86 4.22 -3.93 9.26
C ASP A 86 4.30 -3.40 10.70
N ALA A 87 3.37 -3.84 11.55
CA ALA A 87 3.30 -3.37 12.93
C ALA A 87 4.53 -3.74 13.76
N THR A 88 5.26 -4.78 13.38
CA THR A 88 6.49 -5.18 14.06
C THR A 88 7.68 -4.32 13.69
N ASN A 89 7.55 -3.47 12.66
CA ASN A 89 8.61 -2.59 12.18
C ASN A 89 8.01 -1.23 11.81
N LEU A 90 7.23 -0.67 12.72
CA LEU A 90 6.37 0.49 12.48
C LEU A 90 7.16 1.72 12.05
N GLU A 91 8.23 2.05 12.76
CA GLU A 91 9.01 3.26 12.50
C GLU A 91 9.52 3.30 11.06
N ARG A 92 10.07 2.19 10.59
CA ARG A 92 10.57 2.07 9.22
C ARG A 92 9.47 2.22 8.19
N ASN A 93 8.30 1.64 8.47
CA ASN A 93 7.17 1.66 7.55
C ASN A 93 6.51 3.04 7.50
N LEU A 94 6.45 3.77 8.60
CA LEU A 94 5.80 5.07 8.65
C LEU A 94 6.54 6.13 7.84
N TYR A 95 7.80 5.93 7.51
CA TYR A 95 8.51 6.85 6.64
C TYR A 95 7.81 7.01 5.28
N LEU A 96 7.43 5.89 4.68
CA LEU A 96 6.65 5.91 3.44
C LEU A 96 5.26 6.52 3.67
N THR A 97 4.61 6.16 4.78
CA THR A 97 3.28 6.66 5.11
C THR A 97 3.24 8.18 5.12
N LEU A 98 4.22 8.81 5.76
CA LEU A 98 4.27 10.27 5.83
C LEU A 98 4.44 10.88 4.44
N GLN A 99 5.21 10.25 3.56
CA GLN A 99 5.36 10.72 2.19
C GLN A 99 4.07 10.57 1.38
N LEU A 100 3.35 9.47 1.55
CA LEU A 100 2.07 9.25 0.89
C LEU A 100 1.04 10.29 1.29
N LEU A 101 1.02 10.67 2.57
CA LEU A 101 0.07 11.68 3.07
C LEU A 101 0.30 13.05 2.44
N THR A 102 1.52 13.38 2.03
CA THR A 102 1.81 14.65 1.37
C THR A 102 1.18 14.76 -0.02
N LEU A 103 0.79 13.65 -0.62
CA LEU A 103 0.19 13.63 -1.95
C LEU A 103 -1.30 13.97 -1.94
N ARG A 104 -1.90 14.12 -0.76
CA ARG A 104 -3.30 14.53 -0.56
C ARG A 104 -4.32 13.60 -1.21
N VAL A 105 -3.99 12.33 -1.34
CA VAL A 105 -4.95 11.30 -1.74
C VAL A 105 -5.49 10.65 -0.47
N PRO A 106 -6.80 10.37 -0.38
CA PRO A 106 -7.33 9.68 0.79
C PRO A 106 -6.58 8.38 1.05
N THR A 107 -6.10 8.21 2.27
CA THR A 107 -5.23 7.08 2.63
C THR A 107 -5.77 6.36 3.86
N VAL A 108 -5.87 5.03 3.76
CA VAL A 108 -6.20 4.15 4.88
C VAL A 108 -4.93 3.42 5.28
N LEU A 109 -4.62 3.43 6.56
CA LEU A 109 -3.48 2.72 7.10
C LEU A 109 -3.93 1.32 7.56
N ALA A 110 -3.39 0.29 6.95
CA ALA A 110 -3.67 -1.09 7.32
C ALA A 110 -2.49 -1.66 8.10
N LEU A 111 -2.69 -1.91 9.39
CA LEU A 111 -1.65 -2.48 10.25
C LEU A 111 -1.66 -4.00 10.09
N ASN A 112 -0.57 -4.54 9.56
CA ASN A 112 -0.37 -5.96 9.41
C ASN A 112 0.62 -6.47 10.47
N MET A 113 0.69 -7.78 10.66
CA MET A 113 1.59 -8.41 11.63
C MET A 113 1.28 -8.03 13.10
N MET A 114 0.05 -7.59 13.38
CA MET A 114 -0.35 -7.25 14.75
C MET A 114 -0.28 -8.46 15.69
N ASP A 115 -0.58 -9.64 15.18
CA ASP A 115 -0.50 -10.88 15.97
C ASP A 115 0.93 -11.13 16.46
N GLU A 116 1.93 -10.92 15.59
CA GLU A 116 3.33 -11.07 15.96
C GLU A 116 3.74 -10.02 16.99
N LEU A 117 3.31 -8.77 16.80
CA LEU A 117 3.62 -7.70 17.75
C LEU A 117 3.06 -8.02 19.12
N THR A 118 1.80 -8.44 19.21
CA THR A 118 1.14 -8.79 20.45
C THR A 118 1.79 -10.01 21.11
N GLY A 119 2.15 -11.01 20.30
CA GLY A 119 2.84 -12.21 20.77
C GLY A 119 4.21 -11.92 21.37
N ASN A 120 4.86 -10.85 20.94
CA ASN A 120 6.15 -10.41 21.46
C ASN A 120 6.02 -9.40 22.62
N GLY A 121 4.81 -9.17 23.12
CA GLY A 121 4.56 -8.25 24.21
C GLY A 121 4.48 -6.78 23.81
N GLY A 122 4.47 -6.50 22.51
CA GLY A 122 4.33 -5.14 22.01
C GLY A 122 2.87 -4.73 21.83
N SER A 123 2.64 -3.43 21.69
CA SER A 123 1.31 -2.90 21.39
C SER A 123 1.42 -1.55 20.68
N ILE A 124 0.37 -1.21 19.95
CA ILE A 124 0.25 0.07 19.26
C ILE A 124 -1.10 0.68 19.63
N ASP A 125 -1.06 1.95 20.05
CA ASP A 125 -2.28 2.73 20.25
C ASP A 125 -2.75 3.26 18.88
N THR A 126 -3.69 2.55 18.29
CA THR A 126 -4.16 2.87 16.92
C THR A 126 -4.91 4.19 16.88
N ASP A 127 -5.66 4.53 17.92
CA ASP A 127 -6.38 5.80 17.98
C ASP A 127 -5.44 6.98 18.00
N ARG A 128 -4.41 6.90 18.84
CA ARG A 128 -3.41 7.95 18.96
C ARG A 128 -2.60 8.10 17.67
N LEU A 129 -2.24 6.97 17.06
CA LEU A 129 -1.54 6.97 15.78
C LEU A 129 -2.37 7.66 14.70
N SER A 130 -3.65 7.33 14.61
CA SER A 130 -4.57 7.95 13.67
C SER A 130 -4.66 9.47 13.86
N GLN A 131 -4.75 9.91 15.12
CA GLN A 131 -4.81 11.34 15.44
C GLN A 131 -3.54 12.08 15.02
N GLN A 132 -2.38 11.49 15.22
CA GLN A 132 -1.11 12.11 14.86
C GLN A 132 -0.85 12.15 13.37
N LEU A 133 -1.36 11.17 12.64
CA LEU A 133 -1.19 11.11 11.18
C LEU A 133 -2.23 11.96 10.43
N GLY A 134 -3.33 12.23 11.07
CA GLY A 134 -4.44 12.93 10.42
C GLY A 134 -5.35 11.95 9.69
#